data_7e611fcb871f6676c39bfaf11da01eae
#
_entry.id   7e611fcb871f6676c39bfaf11da01eae
#
_cell.length_a   1.000
_cell.length_b   1.000
_cell.length_c   1.000
_cell.angle_alpha   90.00
_cell.angle_beta   90.00
_cell.angle_gamma   90.00
#
_symmetry.space_group_name_H-M   'P 1'
#
loop_
_entity.id
_entity.type
_entity.pdbx_description
1 polymer ?
#
loop_
_entity_poly.entity_id
_entity_poly.type
_entity_poly.pdbx_seq_one_letter_code
_entity_poly.pdbx_strand_id
1 'polypeptide(L)'
;MLIYSIDTSGWTSIKGGYPASNFPSLWRNVDYLAKNSRLISPHEVYAELEKQDDELLKWAKLHKELFLKLDDEQVAVGLQIVADFPTLVNLLKQTPDADPFVISLAIVQRKRSTLLGDECVVVSVEKRGSPQKYKIPDVCAHFGIRHFSILDVIAEEGWTF
;
A
#
# COMPACT_ATOMS: atom_id res chain seq x y z
N MET A 1 -15.91 6.43 -2.88
CA MET A 1 -15.16 5.35 -3.57
C MET A 1 -13.93 5.00 -2.72
N LEU A 2 -13.51 3.72 -2.67
CA LEU A 2 -12.28 3.35 -1.96
C LEU A 2 -11.07 3.40 -2.89
N ILE A 3 -9.99 3.97 -2.38
CA ILE A 3 -8.64 3.98 -2.96
C ILE A 3 -7.75 3.17 -2.01
N TYR A 4 -6.92 2.30 -2.55
CA TYR A 4 -6.09 1.38 -1.80
C TYR A 4 -4.60 1.78 -1.93
N SER A 5 -3.98 2.20 -0.83
CA SER A 5 -2.53 2.39 -0.74
C SER A 5 -1.89 1.08 -0.30
N ILE A 6 -1.19 0.42 -1.21
CA ILE A 6 -0.70 -0.96 -1.01
C ILE A 6 0.80 -0.94 -0.76
N ASP A 7 1.23 -1.63 0.31
CA ASP A 7 2.63 -1.85 0.63
C ASP A 7 3.21 -3.06 -0.14
N THR A 8 4.51 -3.26 -0.04
CA THR A 8 5.21 -4.38 -0.67
C THR A 8 4.67 -5.73 -0.21
N SER A 9 4.33 -5.88 1.08
CA SER A 9 3.80 -7.13 1.62
C SER A 9 2.39 -7.42 1.09
N GLY A 10 1.58 -6.40 0.88
CA GLY A 10 0.27 -6.52 0.24
C GLY A 10 0.40 -7.06 -1.18
N TRP A 11 1.25 -6.47 -2.01
CA TRP A 11 1.52 -6.94 -3.37
C TRP A 11 2.06 -8.37 -3.40
N THR A 12 3.03 -8.67 -2.56
CA THR A 12 3.61 -10.01 -2.46
C THR A 12 2.57 -11.06 -2.04
N SER A 13 1.64 -10.66 -1.15
CA SER A 13 0.53 -11.52 -0.72
C SER A 13 -0.45 -11.83 -1.84
N ILE A 14 -0.78 -10.84 -2.70
CA ILE A 14 -1.63 -11.11 -3.88
C ILE A 14 -0.96 -12.15 -4.78
N LYS A 15 0.29 -11.93 -5.15
CA LYS A 15 1.05 -12.85 -6.00
C LYS A 15 1.17 -14.24 -5.37
N GLY A 16 1.55 -14.33 -4.09
CA GLY A 16 1.82 -15.59 -3.41
C GLY A 16 0.56 -16.40 -3.10
N GLY A 17 -0.52 -15.73 -2.68
CA GLY A 17 -1.78 -16.36 -2.35
C GLY A 17 -2.69 -16.61 -3.55
N TYR A 18 -2.55 -15.80 -4.59
CA TYR A 18 -3.44 -15.80 -5.76
C TYR A 18 -2.63 -15.66 -7.06
N PRO A 19 -1.79 -16.66 -7.43
CA PRO A 19 -1.01 -16.59 -8.67
C PRO A 19 -1.93 -16.41 -9.88
N ALA A 20 -1.50 -15.58 -10.83
CA ALA A 20 -2.31 -15.21 -12.00
C ALA A 20 -2.72 -16.41 -12.87
N SER A 21 -1.89 -17.45 -12.90
CA SER A 21 -2.19 -18.70 -13.61
C SER A 21 -3.42 -19.42 -13.06
N ASN A 22 -3.68 -19.31 -11.76
CA ASN A 22 -4.78 -19.99 -11.07
C ASN A 22 -5.98 -19.06 -10.81
N PHE A 23 -5.73 -17.75 -10.70
CA PHE A 23 -6.73 -16.73 -10.35
C PHE A 23 -6.78 -15.60 -11.40
N PRO A 24 -6.98 -15.90 -12.69
CA PRO A 24 -6.97 -14.88 -13.73
C PRO A 24 -8.08 -13.83 -13.55
N SER A 25 -9.23 -14.19 -12.97
CA SER A 25 -10.31 -13.25 -12.70
C SER A 25 -9.94 -12.24 -11.62
N LEU A 26 -9.22 -12.66 -10.58
CA LEU A 26 -8.72 -11.75 -9.55
C LEU A 26 -7.78 -10.70 -10.17
N TRP A 27 -6.84 -11.12 -11.00
CA TRP A 27 -5.89 -10.20 -11.63
C TRP A 27 -6.56 -9.25 -12.63
N ARG A 28 -7.61 -9.68 -13.34
CA ARG A 28 -8.45 -8.75 -14.13
C ARG A 28 -9.12 -7.67 -13.26
N ASN A 29 -9.56 -8.04 -12.06
CA ASN A 29 -10.14 -7.08 -11.11
C ASN A 29 -9.07 -6.13 -10.55
N VAL A 30 -7.87 -6.62 -10.26
CA VAL A 30 -6.73 -5.79 -9.88
C VAL A 30 -6.37 -4.81 -10.99
N ASP A 31 -6.29 -5.27 -12.24
CA ASP A 31 -6.06 -4.41 -13.42
C ASP A 31 -7.16 -3.34 -13.57
N TYR A 32 -8.40 -3.72 -13.31
CA TYR A 32 -9.52 -2.76 -13.34
C TYR A 32 -9.35 -1.65 -12.29
N LEU A 33 -8.99 -2.00 -11.06
CA LEU A 33 -8.71 -1.00 -10.01
C LEU A 33 -7.51 -0.11 -10.38
N ALA A 34 -6.45 -0.71 -10.92
CA ALA A 34 -5.27 0.04 -11.36
C ALA A 34 -5.63 1.07 -12.43
N LYS A 35 -6.33 0.66 -13.48
CA LYS A 35 -6.77 1.52 -14.58
C LYS A 35 -7.72 2.65 -14.16
N ASN A 36 -8.44 2.45 -13.06
CA ASN A 36 -9.36 3.45 -12.50
C ASN A 36 -8.73 4.29 -11.38
N SER A 37 -7.40 4.28 -11.25
CA SER A 37 -6.66 5.03 -10.23
C SER A 37 -7.10 4.72 -8.79
N ARG A 38 -7.59 3.51 -8.56
CA ARG A 38 -8.03 3.04 -7.25
C ARG A 38 -6.96 2.25 -6.50
N LEU A 39 -5.84 1.92 -7.17
CA LEU A 39 -4.63 1.36 -6.55
C LEU A 39 -3.52 2.39 -6.64
N ILE A 40 -2.87 2.63 -5.52
CA ILE A 40 -1.70 3.51 -5.42
C ILE A 40 -0.65 2.87 -4.53
N SER A 41 0.60 3.16 -4.79
CA SER A 41 1.73 2.82 -3.94
C SER A 41 2.79 3.91 -4.06
N PRO A 42 3.60 4.19 -3.04
CA PRO A 42 4.74 5.06 -3.23
C PRO A 42 5.81 4.38 -4.10
N HIS A 43 6.61 5.18 -4.79
CA HIS A 43 7.68 4.68 -5.68
C HIS A 43 8.69 3.78 -4.93
N GLU A 44 8.86 3.98 -3.63
CA GLU A 44 9.69 3.14 -2.76
C GLU A 44 9.26 1.67 -2.77
N VAL A 45 7.94 1.41 -2.86
CA VAL A 45 7.42 0.05 -3.04
C VAL A 45 7.88 -0.54 -4.38
N TYR A 46 7.83 0.23 -5.47
CA TYR A 46 8.36 -0.24 -6.76
C TYR A 46 9.84 -0.60 -6.67
N ALA A 47 10.65 0.24 -6.02
CA ALA A 47 12.07 -0.03 -5.81
C ALA A 47 12.33 -1.32 -5.01
N GLU A 48 11.45 -1.64 -4.04
CA GLU A 48 11.52 -2.92 -3.32
C GLU A 48 11.15 -4.11 -4.22
N LEU A 49 10.15 -3.96 -5.10
CA LEU A 49 9.76 -5.01 -6.06
C LEU A 49 10.86 -5.26 -7.10
N GLU A 50 11.60 -4.23 -7.52
CA GLU A 50 12.71 -4.38 -8.47
C GLU A 50 13.79 -5.34 -7.99
N LYS A 51 13.98 -5.45 -6.67
CA LYS A 51 14.95 -6.38 -6.08
C LYS A 51 14.54 -7.85 -6.17
N GLN A 52 13.26 -8.13 -6.41
CA GLN A 52 12.73 -9.50 -6.47
C GLN A 52 12.79 -10.09 -7.88
N ASP A 53 12.80 -9.24 -8.92
CA ASP A 53 12.86 -9.58 -10.37
C ASP A 53 12.00 -10.79 -10.75
N ASP A 54 10.73 -10.71 -10.45
CA ASP A 54 9.76 -11.79 -10.63
C ASP A 54 8.55 -11.37 -11.49
N GLU A 55 7.53 -12.22 -11.55
CA GLU A 55 6.30 -11.96 -12.31
C GLU A 55 5.54 -10.73 -11.80
N LEU A 56 5.61 -10.44 -10.49
CA LEU A 56 4.99 -9.26 -9.91
C LEU A 56 5.67 -7.99 -10.43
N LEU A 57 7.00 -7.98 -10.55
CA LEU A 57 7.71 -6.86 -11.16
C LEU A 57 7.33 -6.68 -12.63
N LYS A 58 7.15 -7.77 -13.38
CA LYS A 58 6.68 -7.68 -14.79
C LYS A 58 5.32 -7.01 -14.87
N TRP A 59 4.39 -7.39 -14.00
CA TRP A 59 3.09 -6.74 -13.88
C TRP A 59 3.22 -5.27 -13.49
N ALA A 60 4.03 -4.96 -12.47
CA ALA A 60 4.26 -3.59 -12.00
C ALA A 60 4.85 -2.67 -13.10
N LYS A 61 5.71 -3.21 -13.97
CA LYS A 61 6.24 -2.49 -15.13
C LYS A 61 5.16 -2.05 -16.12
N LEU A 62 4.07 -2.79 -16.23
CA LEU A 62 2.92 -2.44 -17.07
C LEU A 62 1.97 -1.43 -16.41
N HIS A 63 2.12 -1.20 -15.11
CA HIS A 63 1.27 -0.33 -14.30
C HIS A 63 2.09 0.69 -13.49
N LYS A 64 3.15 1.25 -14.11
CA LYS A 64 4.07 2.18 -13.44
C LYS A 64 3.37 3.42 -12.89
N GLU A 65 2.26 3.82 -13.50
CA GLU A 65 1.47 4.99 -13.13
C GLU A 65 0.87 4.92 -11.73
N LEU A 66 0.70 3.72 -11.17
CA LEU A 66 0.20 3.55 -9.81
C LEU A 66 1.30 3.73 -8.73
N PHE A 67 2.58 3.65 -9.13
CA PHE A 67 3.72 3.84 -8.21
C PHE A 67 4.14 5.30 -8.21
N LEU A 68 3.58 6.06 -7.28
CA LEU A 68 3.64 7.51 -7.28
C LEU A 68 4.96 8.04 -6.70
N LYS A 69 5.57 8.99 -7.40
CA LYS A 69 6.58 9.83 -6.79
C LYS A 69 5.91 10.75 -5.78
N LEU A 70 6.38 10.73 -4.54
CA LEU A 70 5.80 11.53 -3.48
C LEU A 70 6.09 13.02 -3.69
N ASP A 71 5.09 13.84 -3.43
CA ASP A 71 5.26 15.29 -3.35
C ASP A 71 5.75 15.74 -1.96
N ASP A 72 6.03 17.04 -1.83
CA ASP A 72 6.60 17.60 -0.60
C ASP A 72 5.69 17.39 0.63
N GLU A 73 4.36 17.48 0.47
CA GLU A 73 3.41 17.24 1.55
C GLU A 73 3.45 15.77 2.00
N GLN A 74 3.44 14.85 1.07
CA GLN A 74 3.49 13.41 1.34
C GLN A 74 4.81 13.02 2.02
N VAL A 75 5.94 13.58 1.55
CA VAL A 75 7.25 13.37 2.18
C VAL A 75 7.26 13.93 3.60
N ALA A 76 6.77 15.15 3.81
CA ALA A 76 6.73 15.77 5.14
C ALA A 76 5.90 14.95 6.14
N VAL A 77 4.73 14.44 5.73
CA VAL A 77 3.90 13.55 6.55
C VAL A 77 4.63 12.24 6.84
N GLY A 78 5.28 11.63 5.85
CA GLY A 78 6.05 10.40 6.05
C GLY A 78 7.20 10.57 7.03
N LEU A 79 7.96 11.67 6.95
CA LEU A 79 9.03 12.01 7.88
C LEU A 79 8.49 12.27 9.31
N GLN A 80 7.33 12.89 9.44
CA GLN A 80 6.67 13.05 10.74
C GLN A 80 6.27 11.71 11.35
N ILE A 81 5.78 10.77 10.53
CA ILE A 81 5.49 9.39 10.98
C ILE A 81 6.76 8.72 11.51
N VAL A 82 7.87 8.85 10.81
CA VAL A 82 9.17 8.29 11.27
C VAL A 82 9.59 8.91 12.60
N ALA A 83 9.42 10.21 12.79
CA ALA A 83 9.76 10.91 14.02
C ALA A 83 8.89 10.45 15.19
N ASP A 84 7.58 10.28 14.98
CA ASP A 84 6.61 9.90 16.02
C ASP A 84 6.62 8.38 16.30
N PHE A 85 6.95 7.57 15.31
CA PHE A 85 6.96 6.10 15.37
C PHE A 85 8.29 5.51 14.86
N PRO A 86 9.42 5.81 15.53
CA PRO A 86 10.75 5.41 15.04
C PRO A 86 10.92 3.88 14.94
N THR A 87 10.15 3.10 15.69
CA THR A 87 10.23 1.63 15.63
C THR A 87 9.47 1.02 14.44
N LEU A 88 8.72 1.82 13.68
CA LEU A 88 8.09 1.40 12.44
C LEU A 88 9.14 1.04 11.36
N VAL A 89 10.24 1.78 11.31
CA VAL A 89 11.29 1.63 10.29
C VAL A 89 12.45 0.80 10.80
N ASN A 90 13.15 0.14 9.87
CA ASN A 90 14.41 -0.52 10.14
C ASN A 90 15.58 0.41 9.76
N LEU A 91 16.19 1.04 10.76
CA LEU A 91 17.30 1.97 10.57
C LEU A 91 18.58 1.31 10.00
N LEU A 92 18.66 -0.02 10.00
CA LEU A 92 19.80 -0.76 9.45
C LEU A 92 19.65 -1.03 7.93
N LYS A 93 18.50 -0.75 7.34
CA LYS A 93 18.31 -0.86 5.89
C LYS A 93 19.12 0.22 5.16
N GLN A 94 19.80 -0.18 4.10
CA GLN A 94 20.53 0.74 3.20
C GLN A 94 19.59 1.54 2.28
N THR A 95 18.35 1.10 2.14
CA THR A 95 17.32 1.76 1.31
C THR A 95 16.19 2.27 2.19
N PRO A 96 15.55 3.40 1.82
CA PRO A 96 14.40 3.91 2.55
C PRO A 96 13.33 2.83 2.73
N ASP A 97 12.77 2.74 3.93
CA ASP A 97 11.63 1.88 4.22
C ASP A 97 10.37 2.51 3.62
N ALA A 98 9.59 1.73 2.88
CA ALA A 98 8.38 2.22 2.22
C ALA A 98 7.21 2.45 3.19
N ASP A 99 7.19 1.78 4.34
CA ASP A 99 6.04 1.74 5.26
C ASP A 99 5.51 3.13 5.65
N PRO A 100 6.33 4.11 6.10
CA PRO A 100 5.82 5.42 6.47
C PRO A 100 5.23 6.17 5.26
N PHE A 101 5.73 5.92 4.07
CA PHE A 101 5.27 6.57 2.85
C PHE A 101 3.99 5.96 2.29
N VAL A 102 3.76 4.66 2.48
CA VAL A 102 2.47 4.02 2.18
C VAL A 102 1.36 4.64 3.03
N ILE A 103 1.63 4.89 4.32
CA ILE A 103 0.68 5.51 5.24
C ILE A 103 0.49 7.00 4.90
N SER A 104 1.58 7.74 4.66
CA SER A 104 1.50 9.17 4.33
C SER A 104 0.71 9.42 3.05
N LEU A 105 0.89 8.55 2.05
CA LEU A 105 0.15 8.60 0.80
C LEU A 105 -1.36 8.48 1.06
N ALA A 106 -1.77 7.55 1.92
CA ALA A 106 -3.18 7.38 2.30
C ALA A 106 -3.73 8.59 3.08
N ILE A 107 -2.96 9.14 4.01
CA ILE A 107 -3.36 10.32 4.81
C ILE A 107 -3.60 11.52 3.90
N VAL A 108 -2.64 11.83 3.02
CA VAL A 108 -2.72 13.00 2.14
C VAL A 108 -3.80 12.80 1.08
N GLN A 109 -3.92 11.59 0.52
CA GLN A 109 -4.98 11.26 -0.43
C GLN A 109 -6.37 11.45 0.18
N ARG A 110 -6.61 10.95 1.39
CA ARG A 110 -7.87 11.16 2.13
C ARG A 110 -8.17 12.65 2.30
N LYS A 111 -7.18 13.44 2.73
CA LYS A 111 -7.34 14.89 2.90
C LYS A 111 -7.77 15.57 1.60
N ARG A 112 -7.12 15.23 0.48
CA ARG A 112 -7.39 15.82 -0.84
C ARG A 112 -8.73 15.39 -1.42
N SER A 113 -9.16 14.16 -1.13
CA SER A 113 -10.39 13.58 -1.66
C SER A 113 -11.62 13.79 -0.77
N THR A 114 -11.50 14.50 0.35
CA THR A 114 -12.61 14.72 1.30
C THR A 114 -13.85 15.31 0.63
N LEU A 115 -13.66 16.25 -0.30
CA LEU A 115 -14.78 16.87 -1.04
C LEU A 115 -15.46 15.93 -2.04
N LEU A 116 -14.77 14.88 -2.48
CA LEU A 116 -15.29 13.88 -3.43
C LEU A 116 -15.91 12.68 -2.71
N GLY A 117 -15.81 12.62 -1.38
CA GLY A 117 -16.28 11.48 -0.58
C GLY A 117 -15.46 10.20 -0.77
N ASP A 118 -14.25 10.31 -1.33
CA ASP A 118 -13.35 9.17 -1.45
C ASP A 118 -12.64 8.91 -0.13
N GLU A 119 -12.49 7.63 0.20
CA GLU A 119 -11.72 7.16 1.35
C GLU A 119 -10.48 6.44 0.85
N CYS A 120 -9.33 6.69 1.48
CA CYS A 120 -8.12 5.94 1.21
C CYS A 120 -7.80 5.01 2.38
N VAL A 121 -7.57 3.74 2.10
CA VAL A 121 -7.21 2.71 3.07
C VAL A 121 -5.82 2.16 2.76
N VAL A 122 -5.12 1.68 3.78
CA VAL A 122 -3.81 1.05 3.62
C VAL A 122 -3.98 -0.47 3.57
N VAL A 123 -3.29 -1.13 2.65
CA VAL A 123 -3.34 -2.59 2.47
C VAL A 123 -1.98 -3.20 2.75
N SER A 124 -1.92 -4.11 3.72
CA SER A 124 -0.71 -4.89 4.04
C SER A 124 -1.09 -6.23 4.68
N VAL A 125 -0.10 -7.12 4.83
CA VAL A 125 -0.29 -8.38 5.57
C VAL A 125 0.07 -8.26 7.04
N GLU A 126 0.54 -7.09 7.49
CA GLU A 126 0.98 -6.90 8.85
C GLU A 126 -0.17 -6.97 9.84
N LYS A 127 0.13 -7.50 11.02
CA LYS A 127 -0.74 -7.45 12.19
C LYS A 127 -0.23 -6.39 13.16
N ARG A 128 -1.06 -5.99 14.12
CA ARG A 128 -0.65 -5.03 15.16
C ARG A 128 0.61 -5.51 15.88
N GLY A 129 1.50 -4.58 16.14
CA GLY A 129 2.71 -4.76 16.92
C GLY A 129 2.55 -4.31 18.36
N SER A 130 3.62 -3.75 18.91
CA SER A 130 3.71 -3.23 20.27
C SER A 130 4.46 -1.91 20.28
N PRO A 131 4.48 -1.14 21.40
CA PRO A 131 5.27 0.08 21.48
C PRO A 131 6.77 -0.11 21.20
N GLN A 132 7.29 -1.31 21.44
CA GLN A 132 8.69 -1.65 21.14
C GLN A 132 8.93 -1.90 19.65
N LYS A 133 7.87 -2.26 18.91
CA LYS A 133 7.92 -2.52 17.46
C LYS A 133 6.57 -2.20 16.83
N TYR A 134 6.32 -0.92 16.55
CA TYR A 134 5.12 -0.51 15.81
C TYR A 134 5.09 -1.11 14.40
N LYS A 135 3.89 -1.41 13.94
CA LYS A 135 3.59 -1.96 12.62
C LYS A 135 2.63 -1.02 11.89
N ILE A 136 2.47 -1.20 10.58
CA ILE A 136 1.56 -0.40 9.75
C ILE A 136 0.17 -0.26 10.38
N PRO A 137 -0.51 -1.33 10.85
CA PRO A 137 -1.85 -1.20 11.44
C PRO A 137 -1.91 -0.31 12.68
N ASP A 138 -0.84 -0.28 13.50
CA ASP A 138 -0.80 0.56 14.70
C ASP A 138 -0.78 2.04 14.34
N VAL A 139 0.05 2.39 13.36
CA VAL A 139 0.18 3.77 12.89
C VAL A 139 -1.08 4.20 12.14
N CYS A 140 -1.65 3.33 11.32
CA CYS A 140 -2.94 3.58 10.66
C CYS A 140 -4.03 3.89 11.68
N ALA A 141 -4.14 3.11 12.76
CA ALA A 141 -5.12 3.32 13.82
C ALA A 141 -4.92 4.68 14.51
N HIS A 142 -3.68 5.11 14.75
CA HIS A 142 -3.36 6.42 15.30
C HIS A 142 -3.90 7.57 14.44
N PHE A 143 -3.79 7.46 13.12
CA PHE A 143 -4.27 8.49 12.19
C PHE A 143 -5.72 8.28 11.72
N GLY A 144 -6.43 7.28 12.25
CA GLY A 144 -7.79 6.96 11.85
C GLY A 144 -7.90 6.53 10.38
N ILE A 145 -6.85 5.90 9.84
CA ILE A 145 -6.83 5.27 8.52
C ILE A 145 -7.25 3.80 8.68
N ARG A 146 -8.18 3.33 7.87
CA ARG A 146 -8.54 1.91 7.84
C ARG A 146 -7.37 1.09 7.26
N HIS A 147 -7.13 -0.05 7.87
CA HIS A 147 -6.13 -1.01 7.41
C HIS A 147 -6.81 -2.29 6.95
N PHE A 148 -6.46 -2.76 5.76
CA PHE A 148 -7.04 -3.93 5.11
C PHE A 148 -5.98 -4.99 4.84
N SER A 149 -6.39 -6.25 4.91
CA SER A 149 -5.73 -7.36 4.22
C SER A 149 -6.24 -7.46 2.77
N ILE A 150 -5.62 -8.33 1.97
CA ILE A 150 -6.15 -8.63 0.63
C ILE A 150 -7.53 -9.26 0.67
N LEU A 151 -7.82 -10.08 1.69
CA LEU A 151 -9.16 -10.66 1.87
C LEU A 151 -10.22 -9.58 2.16
N ASP A 152 -9.84 -8.54 2.90
CA ASP A 152 -10.74 -7.40 3.15
C ASP A 152 -11.02 -6.63 1.85
N VAL A 153 -10.02 -6.45 0.98
CA VAL A 153 -10.21 -5.84 -0.35
C VAL A 153 -11.16 -6.69 -1.19
N ILE A 154 -10.96 -8.00 -1.26
CA ILE A 154 -11.81 -8.94 -2.00
C ILE A 154 -13.27 -8.85 -1.51
N ALA A 155 -13.46 -8.82 -0.18
CA ALA A 155 -14.79 -8.74 0.43
C ALA A 155 -15.45 -7.38 0.17
N GLU A 156 -14.71 -6.28 0.33
CA GLU A 156 -15.20 -4.91 0.11
C GLU A 156 -15.63 -4.66 -1.33
N GLU A 157 -14.86 -5.19 -2.29
CA GLU A 157 -15.16 -5.08 -3.72
C GLU A 157 -16.21 -6.12 -4.21
N GLY A 158 -16.61 -7.03 -3.33
CA GLY A 158 -17.60 -8.08 -3.68
C GLY A 158 -17.09 -9.08 -4.72
N TRP A 159 -15.79 -9.31 -4.79
CA TRP A 159 -15.20 -10.24 -5.76
C TRP A 159 -15.50 -11.69 -5.39
N THR A 160 -15.94 -12.45 -6.39
CA THR A 160 -16.15 -13.90 -6.31
C THR A 160 -15.36 -14.59 -7.42
N PHE A 161 -14.85 -15.78 -7.16
CA PHE A 161 -13.97 -16.53 -8.07
C PHE A 161 -14.44 -17.97 -8.21
#